data_fbce3490e1ad7678dd27de8d1fba6102
#
_entry.id   fbce3490e1ad7678dd27de8d1fba6102
#
_cell.length_a   1.000
_cell.length_b   1.000
_cell.length_c   1.000
_cell.angle_alpha   90.00
_cell.angle_beta   90.00
_cell.angle_gamma   90.00
#
_symmetry.space_group_name_H-M   'P 1'
#
loop_
_entity.id
_entity.type
_entity.pdbx_description
1 polymer ?
#
loop_
_entity_poly.entity_id
_entity_poly.type
_entity_poly.pdbx_seq_one_letter_code
_entity_poly.pdbx_strand_id
1 'polypeptide(L)'
;MTYRKLTDEEILVLENNNCRADDWESVNVSDDFNPAYLRDVVFYGEIFLGDFDRNIEVSPSFLKHSGIYSATLRNVTVGDNCLIEHVNNYINNYTIGDNCYISNIATLETTEGTTYGQGNIISVVNSSSEGNVVLCTQLNSQLAALMVKYSHDKELRDTLRNMARENIDTLLPERGIIGDGVKIVNTVEITNTILGDYCEVNGAARLSDTTVMGTADASVFIGTGVICENSIISDGASLLNHAIVQDCFIGEVCKISNGFTAGQSVVFANSNLSKGEACTAFCGPFTISLSKKAQLTNGMYGLYNNFHGEVLRNPNMRNLPFSRLTTQGETTYLVPAFNMTTVALYRAIHKWPRHDMRPQTAARSIVNFDWLSPFSVDEIIKAKQILEDLRDISGEDAPNYSYHGLIIRAADLQKGIQNYDMALRIYMGAVIEHIQKYDPDLCEPTTNTGMGQWDNLAGLLLPVSEERQIVEDIKDGTLESIDAILRRFVEIHAEYRNYQWVWTYPFILNYYGLSELTPADADMIIDKALKARRNWTEEISRDAETEYQLGKIDHEALKALWAHLDHETDIEN
;
A
#
# COMPACT_ATOMS: atom_id res chain seq x y z
N MET A 1 -30.08 14.69 14.41
CA MET A 1 -31.01 14.03 15.35
C MET A 1 -31.46 15.08 16.36
N THR A 2 -32.75 15.16 16.69
CA THR A 2 -33.27 16.01 17.77
C THR A 2 -33.27 15.18 19.06
N TYR A 3 -32.80 15.78 20.14
CA TYR A 3 -32.81 15.14 21.46
C TYR A 3 -33.70 15.89 22.42
N ARG A 4 -34.37 15.15 23.30
CA ARG A 4 -35.19 15.66 24.39
C ARG A 4 -34.77 15.06 25.74
N LYS A 5 -35.24 15.65 26.83
CA LYS A 5 -35.07 15.06 28.14
C LYS A 5 -35.98 13.85 28.34
N LEU A 6 -35.58 12.96 29.25
CA LEU A 6 -36.43 11.86 29.71
C LEU A 6 -37.68 12.38 30.40
N THR A 7 -38.77 11.69 30.23
CA THR A 7 -40.00 11.90 31.05
C THR A 7 -39.88 11.12 32.38
N ASP A 8 -40.67 11.54 33.39
CA ASP A 8 -40.70 10.82 34.68
C ASP A 8 -41.13 9.35 34.51
N GLU A 9 -42.01 9.05 33.54
CA GLU A 9 -42.45 7.68 33.25
C GLU A 9 -41.32 6.85 32.65
N GLU A 10 -40.51 7.41 31.76
CA GLU A 10 -39.35 6.75 31.18
C GLU A 10 -38.27 6.49 32.23
N ILE A 11 -38.00 7.44 33.12
CA ILE A 11 -37.09 7.28 34.25
C ILE A 11 -37.51 6.13 35.14
N LEU A 12 -38.80 6.05 35.47
CA LEU A 12 -39.35 4.96 36.29
C LEU A 12 -39.16 3.57 35.64
N VAL A 13 -39.32 3.48 34.29
CA VAL A 13 -39.06 2.24 33.55
C VAL A 13 -37.59 1.89 33.58
N LEU A 14 -36.69 2.85 33.39
CA LEU A 14 -35.24 2.65 33.46
C LEU A 14 -34.81 2.18 34.84
N GLU A 15 -35.31 2.79 35.93
CA GLU A 15 -35.01 2.39 37.31
C GLU A 15 -35.51 0.96 37.61
N ASN A 16 -36.71 0.59 37.11
CA ASN A 16 -37.25 -0.76 37.21
C ASN A 16 -36.41 -1.78 36.43
N ASN A 17 -35.76 -1.37 35.36
CA ASN A 17 -34.79 -2.17 34.61
C ASN A 17 -33.38 -2.15 35.20
N ASN A 18 -33.22 -1.69 36.46
CA ASN A 18 -31.96 -1.56 37.17
C ASN A 18 -30.94 -0.59 36.53
N CYS A 19 -31.45 0.42 35.77
CA CYS A 19 -30.61 1.50 35.28
C CYS A 19 -30.45 2.60 36.36
N ARG A 20 -29.34 3.32 36.32
CA ARG A 20 -29.03 4.41 37.27
C ARG A 20 -28.30 5.54 36.52
N ALA A 21 -28.49 6.75 37.01
CA ALA A 21 -27.72 7.92 36.54
C ALA A 21 -27.22 8.72 37.74
N ASP A 22 -26.08 9.39 37.62
CA ASP A 22 -25.64 10.39 38.60
C ASP A 22 -26.57 11.63 38.54
N ASP A 23 -27.09 11.97 37.34
CA ASP A 23 -28.09 13.00 37.11
C ASP A 23 -28.94 12.64 35.88
N TRP A 24 -30.21 12.32 36.08
CA TRP A 24 -31.13 12.02 34.97
C TRP A 24 -31.35 13.21 34.02
N GLU A 25 -31.15 14.45 34.48
CA GLU A 25 -31.23 15.64 33.63
C GLU A 25 -30.08 15.70 32.61
N SER A 26 -28.99 14.98 32.81
CA SER A 26 -27.88 14.88 31.87
C SER A 26 -28.09 13.84 30.77
N VAL A 27 -29.13 13.01 30.87
CA VAL A 27 -29.49 11.99 29.87
C VAL A 27 -30.48 12.55 28.88
N ASN A 28 -30.12 12.56 27.62
CA ASN A 28 -30.91 13.05 26.50
C ASN A 28 -31.21 11.88 25.55
N VAL A 29 -32.42 11.85 25.02
CA VAL A 29 -32.91 10.73 24.20
C VAL A 29 -33.56 11.24 22.92
N SER A 30 -33.61 10.42 21.88
CA SER A 30 -34.37 10.69 20.65
C SER A 30 -35.87 10.80 20.94
N ASP A 31 -36.62 11.34 19.98
CA ASP A 31 -38.08 11.52 20.13
C ASP A 31 -38.81 10.17 20.25
N ASP A 32 -38.36 9.12 19.56
CA ASP A 32 -38.93 7.77 19.52
C ASP A 32 -38.26 6.79 20.49
N PHE A 33 -37.47 7.28 21.44
CA PHE A 33 -36.76 6.46 22.43
C PHE A 33 -37.68 5.55 23.23
N ASN A 34 -37.28 4.27 23.37
CA ASN A 34 -37.99 3.28 24.16
C ASN A 34 -37.15 2.72 25.30
N PRO A 35 -37.43 3.07 26.59
CA PRO A 35 -36.62 2.65 27.74
C PRO A 35 -36.66 1.14 28.01
N ALA A 36 -37.56 0.37 27.40
CA ALA A 36 -37.66 -1.07 27.57
C ALA A 36 -36.42 -1.85 27.08
N TYR A 37 -35.67 -1.26 26.18
CA TYR A 37 -34.46 -1.87 25.59
C TYR A 37 -33.16 -1.55 26.34
N LEU A 38 -33.24 -0.93 27.52
CA LEU A 38 -32.12 -0.69 28.39
C LEU A 38 -32.26 -1.47 29.69
N ARG A 39 -31.17 -2.17 30.11
CA ARG A 39 -31.16 -2.91 31.38
C ARG A 39 -29.75 -2.97 31.99
N ASP A 40 -29.66 -2.81 33.32
CA ASP A 40 -28.43 -2.86 34.08
C ASP A 40 -27.38 -1.84 33.57
N VAL A 41 -27.81 -0.59 33.24
CA VAL A 41 -26.94 0.46 32.71
C VAL A 41 -26.72 1.56 33.74
N VAL A 42 -25.48 2.03 33.83
CA VAL A 42 -25.13 3.17 34.68
C VAL A 42 -24.63 4.32 33.84
N PHE A 43 -25.23 5.50 34.02
CA PHE A 43 -24.94 6.70 33.26
C PHE A 43 -24.19 7.73 34.12
N TYR A 44 -23.17 8.35 33.55
CA TYR A 44 -22.40 9.45 34.14
C TYR A 44 -22.21 10.58 33.13
N GLY A 45 -22.36 11.83 33.60
CA GLY A 45 -22.16 13.01 32.77
C GLY A 45 -23.14 13.09 31.60
N GLU A 46 -22.72 13.64 30.50
CA GLU A 46 -23.60 13.94 29.36
C GLU A 46 -23.81 12.73 28.45
N ILE A 47 -25.06 12.29 28.33
CA ILE A 47 -25.46 11.10 27.57
C ILE A 47 -26.47 11.50 26.50
N PHE A 48 -26.31 10.96 25.28
CA PHE A 48 -27.28 11.06 24.18
C PHE A 48 -27.55 9.66 23.64
N LEU A 49 -28.83 9.27 23.54
CA LEU A 49 -29.25 7.94 23.08
C LEU A 49 -30.22 8.07 21.91
N GLY A 50 -29.92 7.33 20.84
CA GLY A 50 -30.77 7.17 19.67
C GLY A 50 -31.91 6.18 19.92
N ASP A 51 -32.51 5.69 18.84
CA ASP A 51 -33.55 4.69 18.81
C ASP A 51 -33.04 3.27 18.81
N PHE A 52 -33.83 2.34 19.39
CA PHE A 52 -33.48 0.91 19.42
C PHE A 52 -34.71 0.08 18.98
N ASP A 53 -35.03 0.10 17.67
CA ASP A 53 -36.22 -0.57 17.13
C ASP A 53 -35.94 -1.76 16.20
N ARG A 54 -34.66 -2.11 15.97
CA ARG A 54 -34.26 -3.13 15.03
C ARG A 54 -33.48 -4.29 15.66
N ASN A 55 -33.37 -5.35 14.90
CA ASN A 55 -32.49 -6.46 15.24
C ASN A 55 -31.12 -6.31 14.59
N ILE A 56 -30.08 -6.60 15.35
CA ILE A 56 -28.68 -6.63 14.92
C ILE A 56 -28.25 -8.07 14.68
N GLU A 57 -27.59 -8.34 13.57
CA GLU A 57 -26.97 -9.63 13.29
C GLU A 57 -25.65 -9.73 14.05
N VAL A 58 -25.66 -10.52 15.13
CA VAL A 58 -24.49 -10.72 16.01
C VAL A 58 -23.58 -11.83 15.50
N SER A 59 -24.14 -12.79 14.79
CA SER A 59 -23.41 -13.82 14.03
C SER A 59 -24.31 -14.33 12.90
N PRO A 60 -23.80 -15.07 11.91
CA PRO A 60 -24.60 -15.54 10.79
C PRO A 60 -25.90 -16.21 11.23
N SER A 61 -27.05 -15.66 10.80
CA SER A 61 -28.39 -16.11 11.13
C SER A 61 -28.82 -15.97 12.59
N PHE A 62 -28.04 -15.30 13.44
CA PHE A 62 -28.41 -15.02 14.82
C PHE A 62 -28.63 -13.51 15.02
N LEU A 63 -29.89 -13.15 15.21
CA LEU A 63 -30.33 -11.78 15.43
C LEU A 63 -30.64 -11.53 16.90
N LYS A 64 -30.21 -10.38 17.42
CA LYS A 64 -30.60 -9.85 18.74
C LYS A 64 -31.19 -8.46 18.57
N HIS A 65 -32.13 -8.11 19.43
CA HIS A 65 -32.69 -6.76 19.41
C HIS A 65 -31.65 -5.72 19.85
N SER A 66 -31.62 -4.57 19.19
CA SER A 66 -30.82 -3.41 19.58
C SER A 66 -31.18 -2.95 21.00
N GLY A 67 -30.25 -2.29 21.66
CA GLY A 67 -30.41 -1.82 23.03
C GLY A 67 -29.09 -1.81 23.81
N ILE A 68 -29.15 -1.45 25.08
CA ILE A 68 -27.97 -1.35 25.93
C ILE A 68 -28.18 -2.22 27.19
N TYR A 69 -27.25 -3.18 27.40
CA TYR A 69 -27.38 -4.18 28.46
C TYR A 69 -26.05 -4.36 29.22
N SER A 70 -26.08 -4.23 30.54
CA SER A 70 -24.92 -4.42 31.42
C SER A 70 -23.71 -3.56 30.98
N ALA A 71 -23.85 -2.25 31.04
CA ALA A 71 -22.84 -1.28 30.63
C ALA A 71 -22.76 -0.08 31.57
N THR A 72 -21.58 0.52 31.65
CA THR A 72 -21.35 1.84 32.27
C THR A 72 -20.92 2.82 31.17
N LEU A 73 -21.68 3.90 31.02
CA LEU A 73 -21.44 4.94 29.98
C LEU A 73 -21.16 6.28 30.64
N ARG A 74 -20.13 6.99 30.18
CA ARG A 74 -19.77 8.31 30.66
C ARG A 74 -19.46 9.24 29.48
N ASN A 75 -20.16 10.36 29.35
CA ASN A 75 -19.99 11.32 28.25
C ASN A 75 -20.06 10.63 26.86
N VAL A 76 -21.14 9.90 26.59
CA VAL A 76 -21.27 9.06 25.40
C VAL A 76 -22.51 9.47 24.60
N THR A 77 -22.33 9.55 23.28
CA THR A 77 -23.44 9.58 22.33
C THR A 77 -23.55 8.21 21.67
N VAL A 78 -24.74 7.62 21.66
CA VAL A 78 -25.05 6.34 21.01
C VAL A 78 -26.06 6.59 19.91
N GLY A 79 -25.70 6.23 18.69
CA GLY A 79 -26.57 6.32 17.51
C GLY A 79 -27.71 5.32 17.50
N ASP A 80 -28.47 5.30 16.40
CA ASP A 80 -29.64 4.46 16.26
C ASP A 80 -29.29 2.98 16.09
N ASN A 81 -30.17 2.13 16.63
CA ASN A 81 -30.11 0.69 16.43
C ASN A 81 -28.80 0.02 16.83
N CYS A 82 -28.09 0.57 17.80
CA CYS A 82 -26.90 -0.04 18.38
C CYS A 82 -27.26 -1.17 19.35
N LEU A 83 -26.43 -2.19 19.42
CA LEU A 83 -26.46 -3.21 20.47
C LEU A 83 -25.15 -3.12 21.28
N ILE A 84 -25.27 -2.66 22.52
CA ILE A 84 -24.14 -2.57 23.46
C ILE A 84 -24.42 -3.50 24.64
N GLU A 85 -23.54 -4.50 24.84
CA GLU A 85 -23.76 -5.48 25.90
C GLU A 85 -22.46 -5.96 26.54
N HIS A 86 -22.54 -6.24 27.86
CA HIS A 86 -21.41 -6.80 28.62
C HIS A 86 -20.13 -5.96 28.54
N VAL A 87 -20.25 -4.67 28.88
CA VAL A 87 -19.09 -3.77 29.05
C VAL A 87 -18.59 -3.91 30.49
N ASN A 88 -17.41 -4.51 30.65
CA ASN A 88 -16.92 -4.90 31.99
C ASN A 88 -16.50 -3.72 32.87
N ASN A 89 -15.87 -2.70 32.29
CA ASN A 89 -15.50 -1.47 33.00
C ASN A 89 -16.41 -0.32 32.58
N TYR A 90 -16.12 0.32 31.46
CA TYR A 90 -16.91 1.47 30.98
C TYR A 90 -16.61 1.83 29.52
N ILE A 91 -17.50 2.64 28.93
CA ILE A 91 -17.30 3.44 27.74
C ILE A 91 -17.24 4.91 28.17
N ASN A 92 -16.19 5.64 27.79
CA ASN A 92 -15.93 7.02 28.22
C ASN A 92 -15.50 7.92 27.04
N ASN A 93 -16.15 9.07 26.89
CA ASN A 93 -15.82 10.09 25.88
C ASN A 93 -15.86 9.57 24.43
N TYR A 94 -16.95 8.93 24.02
CA TYR A 94 -17.13 8.42 22.67
C TYR A 94 -18.44 8.89 22.02
N THR A 95 -18.37 9.10 20.72
CA THR A 95 -19.53 9.16 19.83
C THR A 95 -19.57 7.86 19.04
N ILE A 96 -20.65 7.09 19.19
CA ILE A 96 -20.90 5.81 18.54
C ILE A 96 -21.96 6.04 17.47
N GLY A 97 -21.65 5.68 16.23
CA GLY A 97 -22.54 5.79 15.08
C GLY A 97 -23.69 4.79 15.11
N ASP A 98 -24.42 4.69 14.02
CA ASP A 98 -25.62 3.86 13.91
C ASP A 98 -25.28 2.38 13.64
N ASN A 99 -26.19 1.48 14.05
CA ASN A 99 -26.13 0.05 13.75
C ASN A 99 -24.85 -0.65 14.26
N CYS A 100 -24.25 -0.14 15.32
CA CYS A 100 -23.04 -0.70 15.92
C CYS A 100 -23.34 -1.90 16.82
N TYR A 101 -22.41 -2.87 16.86
CA TYR A 101 -22.44 -3.99 17.79
C TYR A 101 -21.19 -4.00 18.67
N ILE A 102 -21.35 -3.72 19.96
CA ILE A 102 -20.26 -3.69 20.96
C ILE A 102 -20.58 -4.70 22.04
N SER A 103 -19.74 -5.73 22.20
CA SER A 103 -20.01 -6.82 23.16
C SER A 103 -18.75 -7.39 23.76
N ASN A 104 -18.84 -7.68 25.05
CA ASN A 104 -17.75 -8.31 25.82
C ASN A 104 -16.42 -7.56 25.66
N ILE A 105 -16.43 -6.28 26.02
CA ILE A 105 -15.25 -5.42 26.07
C ILE A 105 -14.96 -5.03 27.52
N ALA A 106 -13.67 -4.77 27.85
CA ALA A 106 -13.37 -4.25 29.17
C ALA A 106 -13.46 -2.72 29.19
N THR A 107 -12.65 -2.02 28.43
CA THR A 107 -12.57 -0.56 28.44
C THR A 107 -12.58 -0.01 27.00
N LEU A 108 -13.38 1.03 26.80
CA LEU A 108 -13.35 1.88 25.62
C LEU A 108 -13.32 3.34 26.08
N GLU A 109 -12.16 4.03 25.93
CA GLU A 109 -12.04 5.39 26.44
C GLU A 109 -11.20 6.31 25.55
N THR A 110 -11.54 7.59 25.59
CA THR A 110 -10.73 8.68 25.02
C THR A 110 -10.37 9.68 26.11
N THR A 111 -9.08 10.02 26.17
CA THR A 111 -8.51 11.04 27.03
C THR A 111 -8.33 12.36 26.29
N GLU A 112 -8.34 13.48 27.00
CA GLU A 112 -8.11 14.79 26.41
C GLU A 112 -6.72 14.91 25.77
N GLY A 113 -6.63 15.61 24.64
CA GLY A 113 -5.38 15.94 23.98
C GLY A 113 -4.75 14.82 23.14
N THR A 114 -5.47 13.71 22.93
CA THR A 114 -5.02 12.65 22.02
C THR A 114 -5.06 13.10 20.56
N THR A 115 -4.12 12.63 19.76
CA THR A 115 -4.12 12.79 18.29
C THR A 115 -4.55 11.53 17.56
N TYR A 116 -4.93 10.49 18.29
CA TYR A 116 -5.32 9.18 17.73
C TYR A 116 -4.25 8.59 16.79
N GLY A 117 -2.96 8.78 17.14
CA GLY A 117 -1.82 8.33 16.33
C GLY A 117 -1.46 9.21 15.14
N GLN A 118 -2.25 10.27 14.86
CA GLN A 118 -1.92 11.20 13.80
C GLN A 118 -0.85 12.20 14.26
N GLY A 119 -0.01 12.67 13.31
CA GLY A 119 1.09 13.58 13.63
C GLY A 119 2.31 12.90 14.25
N ASN A 120 2.26 11.58 14.51
CA ASN A 120 3.43 10.82 14.94
C ASN A 120 4.51 10.86 13.86
N ILE A 121 5.74 11.23 14.24
CA ILE A 121 6.88 11.35 13.34
C ILE A 121 7.78 10.14 13.52
N ILE A 122 7.91 9.34 12.48
CA ILE A 122 8.67 8.10 12.51
C ILE A 122 9.94 8.18 11.65
N SER A 123 10.93 7.36 11.99
CA SER A 123 12.17 7.21 11.23
C SER A 123 12.07 6.01 10.28
N VAL A 124 11.98 6.26 8.99
CA VAL A 124 11.88 5.22 7.97
C VAL A 124 13.18 5.15 7.18
N VAL A 125 13.63 3.94 6.82
CA VAL A 125 14.89 3.65 6.10
C VAL A 125 16.17 3.95 6.91
N ASN A 126 16.14 4.94 7.78
CA ASN A 126 17.30 5.33 8.59
C ASN A 126 16.89 5.49 10.05
N SER A 127 17.15 4.48 10.87
CA SER A 127 16.85 4.46 12.31
C SER A 127 17.55 5.55 13.13
N SER A 128 18.60 6.17 12.56
CA SER A 128 19.34 7.27 13.20
C SER A 128 18.82 8.65 12.80
N SER A 129 17.76 8.74 12.00
CA SER A 129 17.17 10.03 11.60
C SER A 129 16.35 10.66 12.73
N GLU A 130 16.18 11.98 12.68
CA GLU A 130 15.26 12.74 13.57
C GLU A 130 13.77 12.52 13.22
N GLY A 131 13.46 11.45 12.49
CA GLY A 131 12.16 11.20 11.89
C GLY A 131 12.01 11.87 10.52
N ASN A 132 11.46 11.15 9.57
CA ASN A 132 11.33 11.65 8.20
C ASN A 132 9.92 11.50 7.63
N VAL A 133 9.06 10.69 8.22
CA VAL A 133 7.67 10.52 7.79
C VAL A 133 6.73 10.94 8.90
N VAL A 134 5.72 11.76 8.57
CA VAL A 134 4.61 12.14 9.45
C VAL A 134 3.42 11.24 9.16
N LEU A 135 2.90 10.58 10.17
CA LEU A 135 1.70 9.75 10.03
C LEU A 135 0.46 10.64 10.00
N CYS A 136 -0.31 10.54 8.93
CA CYS A 136 -1.61 11.19 8.78
C CYS A 136 -2.54 10.33 7.92
N THR A 137 -3.82 10.56 8.01
CA THR A 137 -4.83 9.79 7.24
C THR A 137 -4.73 9.98 5.73
N GLN A 138 -4.11 11.05 5.27
CA GLN A 138 -3.87 11.34 3.84
C GLN A 138 -2.58 10.73 3.31
N LEU A 139 -1.76 10.09 4.17
CA LEU A 139 -0.49 9.49 3.73
C LEU A 139 -0.73 8.41 2.67
N ASN A 140 0.01 8.52 1.57
CA ASN A 140 0.08 7.48 0.55
C ASN A 140 1.55 7.14 0.23
N SER A 141 1.78 6.17 -0.63
CA SER A 141 3.14 5.70 -0.94
C SER A 141 4.01 6.79 -1.59
N GLN A 142 3.43 7.66 -2.41
CA GLN A 142 4.12 8.74 -3.09
C GLN A 142 4.59 9.82 -2.12
N LEU A 143 3.68 10.28 -1.27
CA LEU A 143 3.99 11.31 -0.28
C LEU A 143 5.04 10.82 0.71
N ALA A 144 4.90 9.58 1.20
CA ALA A 144 5.90 8.98 2.08
C ALA A 144 7.27 8.83 1.39
N ALA A 145 7.29 8.40 0.12
CA ALA A 145 8.54 8.29 -0.65
C ALA A 145 9.21 9.66 -0.86
N LEU A 146 8.42 10.71 -1.12
CA LEU A 146 8.91 12.08 -1.22
C LEU A 146 9.55 12.54 0.11
N MET A 147 8.85 12.32 1.24
CA MET A 147 9.36 12.65 2.58
C MET A 147 10.67 11.93 2.89
N VAL A 148 10.77 10.64 2.57
CA VAL A 148 11.99 9.84 2.81
C VAL A 148 13.14 10.31 1.92
N LYS A 149 12.90 10.49 0.63
CA LYS A 149 13.91 10.84 -0.37
C LYS A 149 14.53 12.21 -0.10
N TYR A 150 13.71 13.19 0.27
CA TYR A 150 14.11 14.56 0.56
C TYR A 150 14.24 14.86 2.05
N SER A 151 14.40 13.84 2.89
CA SER A 151 14.54 13.99 4.34
C SER A 151 15.70 14.91 4.77
N HIS A 152 16.71 15.07 3.92
CA HIS A 152 17.84 15.98 4.11
C HIS A 152 17.50 17.45 3.85
N ASP A 153 16.44 17.75 3.09
CA ASP A 153 15.96 19.13 2.85
C ASP A 153 15.09 19.56 4.03
N LYS A 154 15.68 20.41 4.87
CA LYS A 154 15.02 20.88 6.10
C LYS A 154 13.78 21.71 5.81
N GLU A 155 13.85 22.59 4.81
CA GLU A 155 12.73 23.48 4.45
C GLU A 155 11.52 22.68 3.99
N LEU A 156 11.71 21.76 3.04
CA LEU A 156 10.64 20.88 2.56
C LEU A 156 10.05 20.03 3.70
N ARG A 157 10.92 19.44 4.53
CA ARG A 157 10.51 18.61 5.65
C ARG A 157 9.64 19.39 6.65
N ASP A 158 10.06 20.60 7.01
CA ASP A 158 9.33 21.43 7.97
C ASP A 158 8.01 21.93 7.36
N THR A 159 7.97 22.28 6.07
CA THR A 159 6.75 22.62 5.33
C THR A 159 5.75 21.48 5.31
N LEU A 160 6.17 20.26 4.93
CA LEU A 160 5.30 19.07 4.91
C LEU A 160 4.76 18.71 6.31
N ARG A 161 5.59 18.87 7.35
CA ARG A 161 5.14 18.67 8.75
C ARG A 161 4.08 19.68 9.17
N ASN A 162 4.23 20.94 8.78
CA ASN A 162 3.25 21.97 9.08
C ASN A 162 1.93 21.73 8.35
N MET A 163 1.98 21.40 7.04
CA MET A 163 0.78 21.05 6.27
C MET A 163 0.04 19.86 6.88
N ALA A 164 0.77 18.81 7.31
CA ALA A 164 0.16 17.66 7.96
C ALA A 164 -0.48 18.05 9.29
N ARG A 165 0.20 18.89 10.11
CA ARG A 165 -0.32 19.34 11.40
C ARG A 165 -1.58 20.19 11.23
N GLU A 166 -1.59 21.17 10.35
CA GLU A 166 -2.75 22.03 10.08
C GLU A 166 -3.98 21.19 9.67
N ASN A 167 -3.77 20.18 8.84
CA ASN A 167 -4.84 19.27 8.46
C ASN A 167 -5.33 18.44 9.66
N ILE A 168 -4.41 17.89 10.45
CA ILE A 168 -4.74 17.10 11.63
C ILE A 168 -5.54 17.95 12.63
N ASP A 169 -5.07 19.14 12.97
CA ASP A 169 -5.72 20.03 13.94
C ASP A 169 -7.16 20.41 13.52
N THR A 170 -7.45 20.41 12.22
CA THR A 170 -8.79 20.69 11.68
C THR A 170 -9.73 19.49 11.80
N LEU A 171 -9.21 18.26 11.74
CA LEU A 171 -9.98 17.03 11.65
C LEU A 171 -10.10 16.26 12.98
N LEU A 172 -9.30 16.60 13.99
CA LEU A 172 -9.31 15.87 15.27
C LEU A 172 -10.62 16.11 16.02
N PRO A 173 -11.36 15.04 16.37
CA PRO A 173 -12.54 15.16 17.20
C PRO A 173 -12.17 15.29 18.69
N GLU A 174 -13.01 15.99 19.46
CA GLU A 174 -12.87 16.11 20.91
C GLU A 174 -13.14 14.78 21.64
N ARG A 175 -14.02 13.94 21.08
CA ARG A 175 -14.37 12.60 21.60
C ARG A 175 -13.93 11.54 20.61
N GLY A 176 -13.64 10.35 21.11
CA GLY A 176 -13.40 9.18 20.22
C GLY A 176 -14.60 8.93 19.31
N ILE A 177 -14.36 8.42 18.13
CA ILE A 177 -15.40 8.11 17.14
C ILE A 177 -15.41 6.61 16.85
N ILE A 178 -16.58 6.01 16.94
CA ILE A 178 -16.93 4.72 16.38
C ILE A 178 -17.90 4.99 15.24
N GLY A 179 -17.51 4.70 14.00
CA GLY A 179 -18.32 4.92 12.80
C GLY A 179 -19.55 4.01 12.73
N ASP A 180 -20.34 4.16 11.67
CA ASP A 180 -21.55 3.37 11.47
C ASP A 180 -21.24 1.90 11.19
N GLY A 181 -22.10 1.01 11.69
CA GLY A 181 -22.01 -0.43 11.42
C GLY A 181 -20.78 -1.13 11.99
N VAL A 182 -20.03 -0.48 12.88
CA VAL A 182 -18.84 -1.05 13.52
C VAL A 182 -19.19 -2.19 14.45
N LYS A 183 -18.37 -3.25 14.45
CA LYS A 183 -18.46 -4.38 15.38
C LYS A 183 -17.21 -4.45 16.25
N ILE A 184 -17.40 -4.41 17.58
CA ILE A 184 -16.32 -4.58 18.56
C ILE A 184 -16.72 -5.71 19.51
N VAL A 185 -16.02 -6.84 19.43
CA VAL A 185 -16.35 -8.00 20.25
C VAL A 185 -15.11 -8.61 20.88
N ASN A 186 -15.25 -9.09 22.12
CA ASN A 186 -14.20 -9.82 22.83
C ASN A 186 -12.85 -9.08 22.92
N THR A 187 -12.87 -7.76 23.01
CA THR A 187 -11.67 -6.92 22.99
C THR A 187 -11.38 -6.38 24.38
N VAL A 188 -10.11 -6.44 24.81
CA VAL A 188 -9.76 -6.07 26.17
C VAL A 188 -9.74 -4.56 26.35
N GLU A 189 -8.96 -3.84 25.54
CA GLU A 189 -8.70 -2.42 25.75
C GLU A 189 -8.67 -1.66 24.41
N ILE A 190 -9.47 -0.60 24.35
CA ILE A 190 -9.44 0.38 23.25
C ILE A 190 -9.33 1.76 23.87
N THR A 191 -8.20 2.43 23.66
CA THR A 191 -7.91 3.75 24.23
C THR A 191 -7.52 4.72 23.13
N ASN A 192 -8.05 5.95 23.14
CA ASN A 192 -7.66 6.99 22.18
C ASN A 192 -7.69 6.50 20.72
N THR A 193 -8.75 5.81 20.33
CA THR A 193 -8.84 5.15 19.02
C THR A 193 -10.06 5.60 18.26
N ILE A 194 -9.89 5.96 17.00
CA ILE A 194 -10.99 6.18 16.04
C ILE A 194 -11.16 4.91 15.23
N LEU A 195 -12.40 4.44 15.10
CA LEU A 195 -12.79 3.38 14.17
C LEU A 195 -13.73 3.96 13.11
N GLY A 196 -13.32 3.91 11.84
CA GLY A 196 -14.15 4.27 10.70
C GLY A 196 -15.31 3.30 10.49
N ASP A 197 -16.15 3.60 9.51
CA ASP A 197 -17.38 2.85 9.25
C ASP A 197 -17.12 1.38 8.91
N TYR A 198 -18.03 0.52 9.35
CA TYR A 198 -18.04 -0.92 9.07
C TYR A 198 -16.77 -1.68 9.51
N CYS A 199 -15.92 -1.10 10.32
CA CYS A 199 -14.77 -1.79 10.89
C CYS A 199 -15.21 -2.92 11.83
N GLU A 200 -14.45 -4.01 11.86
CA GLU A 200 -14.64 -5.11 12.80
C GLU A 200 -13.38 -5.32 13.65
N VAL A 201 -13.54 -5.25 14.97
CA VAL A 201 -12.51 -5.59 15.95
C VAL A 201 -12.99 -6.82 16.73
N ASN A 202 -12.28 -7.95 16.58
CA ASN A 202 -12.71 -9.22 17.17
C ASN A 202 -11.55 -9.90 17.90
N GLY A 203 -11.54 -9.75 19.22
CA GLY A 203 -10.55 -10.39 20.09
C GLY A 203 -9.20 -9.70 20.11
N ALA A 204 -9.09 -8.42 19.75
CA ALA A 204 -7.86 -7.66 19.89
C ALA A 204 -7.43 -7.58 21.36
N ALA A 205 -6.12 -7.63 21.61
CA ALA A 205 -5.58 -7.47 22.95
C ALA A 205 -5.57 -6.00 23.36
N ARG A 206 -5.10 -5.10 22.48
CA ARG A 206 -5.08 -3.65 22.72
C ARG A 206 -5.04 -2.84 21.43
N LEU A 207 -5.82 -1.78 21.42
CA LEU A 207 -5.69 -0.68 20.46
C LEU A 207 -5.49 0.61 21.25
N SER A 208 -4.44 1.36 20.97
CA SER A 208 -4.18 2.65 21.63
C SER A 208 -3.61 3.68 20.67
N ASP A 209 -4.05 4.94 20.83
CA ASP A 209 -3.58 6.06 20.03
C ASP A 209 -3.55 5.72 18.53
N THR A 210 -4.66 5.22 18.00
CA THR A 210 -4.73 4.64 16.66
C THR A 210 -5.92 5.18 15.89
N THR A 211 -5.72 5.52 14.61
CA THR A 211 -6.80 5.79 13.67
C THR A 211 -6.96 4.59 12.73
N VAL A 212 -8.12 3.96 12.78
CA VAL A 212 -8.53 2.90 11.86
C VAL A 212 -9.53 3.47 10.89
N MET A 213 -9.17 3.54 9.63
CA MET A 213 -10.03 4.02 8.55
C MET A 213 -10.92 2.86 8.08
N GLY A 214 -12.04 3.15 7.47
CA GLY A 214 -12.89 2.09 6.94
C GLY A 214 -14.11 2.69 6.28
N THR A 215 -14.60 1.98 5.29
CA THR A 215 -15.82 2.32 4.54
C THR A 215 -16.63 1.05 4.29
N ALA A 216 -17.86 1.18 3.78
CA ALA A 216 -18.69 0.03 3.44
C ALA A 216 -18.03 -0.90 2.40
N ASP A 217 -17.28 -0.33 1.45
CA ASP A 217 -16.63 -1.08 0.36
C ASP A 217 -15.24 -1.61 0.77
N ALA A 218 -14.64 -1.05 1.81
CA ALA A 218 -13.29 -1.35 2.27
C ALA A 218 -13.18 -1.34 3.79
N SER A 219 -13.91 -2.22 4.44
CA SER A 219 -13.89 -2.37 5.91
C SER A 219 -12.54 -2.90 6.38
N VAL A 220 -12.11 -2.45 7.57
CA VAL A 220 -10.91 -2.94 8.24
C VAL A 220 -11.27 -4.04 9.22
N PHE A 221 -10.45 -5.11 9.24
CA PHE A 221 -10.61 -6.20 10.20
C PHE A 221 -9.40 -6.31 11.14
N ILE A 222 -9.62 -6.23 12.45
CA ILE A 222 -8.61 -6.41 13.49
C ILE A 222 -8.96 -7.63 14.34
N GLY A 223 -8.16 -8.68 14.21
CA GLY A 223 -8.45 -10.00 14.77
C GLY A 223 -7.77 -10.29 16.11
N THR A 224 -7.87 -11.55 16.50
CA THR A 224 -7.49 -12.06 17.81
C THR A 224 -6.03 -11.80 18.18
N GLY A 225 -5.83 -11.26 19.38
CA GLY A 225 -4.52 -11.04 19.99
C GLY A 225 -3.69 -9.93 19.37
N VAL A 226 -4.27 -9.14 18.48
CA VAL A 226 -3.59 -7.99 17.85
C VAL A 226 -3.30 -6.90 18.89
N ILE A 227 -2.10 -6.33 18.82
CA ILE A 227 -1.71 -5.11 19.53
C ILE A 227 -1.41 -4.05 18.46
N CYS A 228 -2.09 -2.91 18.52
CA CYS A 228 -1.87 -1.79 17.61
C CYS A 228 -1.75 -0.48 18.39
N GLU A 229 -0.64 0.23 18.21
CA GLU A 229 -0.31 1.44 18.99
C GLU A 229 0.27 2.54 18.09
N ASN A 230 -0.09 3.80 18.37
CA ASN A 230 0.44 4.99 17.69
C ASN A 230 0.43 4.87 16.15
N SER A 231 -0.61 4.29 15.58
CA SER A 231 -0.59 3.86 14.18
C SER A 231 -1.82 4.30 13.41
N ILE A 232 -1.68 4.31 12.09
CA ILE A 232 -2.79 4.56 11.17
C ILE A 232 -3.00 3.31 10.32
N ILE A 233 -4.23 2.80 10.31
CA ILE A 233 -4.64 1.62 9.55
C ILE A 233 -5.63 2.05 8.49
N SER A 234 -5.26 1.92 7.22
CA SER A 234 -6.04 2.38 6.08
C SER A 234 -7.11 1.37 5.65
N ASP A 235 -7.97 1.83 4.77
CA ASP A 235 -9.16 1.12 4.27
C ASP A 235 -8.85 -0.30 3.76
N GLY A 236 -9.68 -1.26 4.13
CA GLY A 236 -9.59 -2.65 3.70
C GLY A 236 -8.42 -3.43 4.30
N ALA A 237 -7.61 -2.84 5.16
CA ALA A 237 -6.51 -3.54 5.80
C ALA A 237 -6.99 -4.61 6.79
N SER A 238 -6.14 -5.61 7.04
CA SER A 238 -6.41 -6.70 7.98
C SER A 238 -5.21 -6.94 8.89
N LEU A 239 -5.41 -6.82 10.21
CA LEU A 239 -4.44 -7.20 11.23
C LEU A 239 -4.91 -8.47 11.92
N LEU A 240 -4.14 -9.56 11.84
CA LEU A 240 -4.63 -10.89 12.19
C LEU A 240 -3.65 -11.65 13.09
N ASN A 241 -4.22 -12.52 13.93
CA ASN A 241 -3.49 -13.59 14.60
C ASN A 241 -2.20 -13.11 15.29
N HIS A 242 -2.36 -12.32 16.35
CA HIS A 242 -1.26 -11.81 17.19
C HIS A 242 -0.25 -10.92 16.43
N ALA A 243 -0.66 -10.20 15.40
CA ALA A 243 0.16 -9.17 14.80
C ALA A 243 0.41 -8.03 15.81
N ILE A 244 1.61 -7.47 15.80
CA ILE A 244 2.01 -6.30 16.60
C ILE A 244 2.38 -5.18 15.65
N VAL A 245 1.69 -4.05 15.76
CA VAL A 245 1.88 -2.87 14.90
C VAL A 245 2.08 -1.65 15.80
N GLN A 246 3.23 -1.01 15.71
CA GLN A 246 3.59 0.10 16.56
C GLN A 246 4.30 1.20 15.78
N ASP A 247 3.84 2.45 15.93
CA ASP A 247 4.39 3.60 15.20
C ASP A 247 4.42 3.36 13.68
N CYS A 248 3.29 2.91 13.11
CA CYS A 248 3.23 2.48 11.70
C CYS A 248 2.10 3.13 10.92
N PHE A 249 2.30 3.20 9.60
CA PHE A 249 1.22 3.36 8.64
C PHE A 249 1.00 2.05 7.89
N ILE A 250 -0.21 1.50 7.96
CA ILE A 250 -0.62 0.31 7.22
C ILE A 250 -1.62 0.72 6.16
N GLY A 251 -1.20 0.68 4.92
CA GLY A 251 -1.94 1.17 3.75
C GLY A 251 -3.08 0.26 3.31
N GLU A 252 -3.65 0.63 2.19
CA GLU A 252 -4.89 0.06 1.65
C GLU A 252 -4.78 -1.44 1.37
N VAL A 253 -5.74 -2.20 1.85
CA VAL A 253 -5.88 -3.65 1.62
C VAL A 253 -4.62 -4.45 2.01
N CYS A 254 -3.82 -3.93 2.93
CA CYS A 254 -2.67 -4.64 3.49
C CYS A 254 -3.10 -5.73 4.46
N LYS A 255 -2.30 -6.80 4.52
CA LYS A 255 -2.49 -7.89 5.46
C LYS A 255 -1.25 -8.10 6.32
N ILE A 256 -1.38 -7.89 7.63
CA ILE A 256 -0.33 -8.15 8.63
C ILE A 256 -0.79 -9.30 9.51
N SER A 257 -0.02 -10.40 9.61
CA SER A 257 -0.59 -11.61 10.22
C SER A 257 0.44 -12.55 10.87
N ASN A 258 -0.10 -13.47 11.69
CA ASN A 258 0.60 -14.62 12.23
C ASN A 258 1.84 -14.25 13.07
N GLY A 259 1.67 -13.29 13.98
CA GLY A 259 2.74 -12.83 14.87
C GLY A 259 3.79 -11.98 14.16
N PHE A 260 3.46 -11.35 13.02
CA PHE A 260 4.34 -10.37 12.40
C PHE A 260 4.44 -9.13 13.29
N THR A 261 5.66 -8.61 13.45
CA THR A 261 5.92 -7.38 14.20
C THR A 261 6.34 -6.26 13.25
N ALA A 262 5.60 -5.15 13.25
CA ALA A 262 5.95 -3.94 12.51
C ALA A 262 6.21 -2.80 13.50
N GLY A 263 7.37 -2.14 13.39
CA GLY A 263 7.75 -0.99 14.20
C GLY A 263 8.36 0.12 13.35
N GLN A 264 7.94 1.37 13.57
CA GLN A 264 8.42 2.57 12.86
C GLN A 264 8.49 2.39 11.34
N SER A 265 7.46 1.79 10.77
CA SER A 265 7.47 1.38 9.36
C SER A 265 6.23 1.87 8.62
N VAL A 266 6.38 2.04 7.31
CA VAL A 266 5.26 2.29 6.41
C VAL A 266 5.08 1.10 5.47
N VAL A 267 3.85 0.63 5.34
CA VAL A 267 3.48 -0.53 4.52
C VAL A 267 2.34 -0.11 3.60
N PHE A 268 2.55 -0.15 2.29
CA PHE A 268 1.59 0.36 1.31
C PHE A 268 0.86 -0.73 0.55
N ALA A 269 -0.13 -0.32 -0.16
CA ALA A 269 -1.21 -1.02 -0.84
C ALA A 269 -0.95 -2.48 -1.21
N ASN A 270 -1.92 -3.37 -0.92
CA ASN A 270 -1.89 -4.79 -1.27
C ASN A 270 -0.69 -5.59 -0.72
N SER A 271 0.04 -5.06 0.27
CA SER A 271 1.16 -5.76 0.89
C SER A 271 0.69 -6.87 1.83
N ASN A 272 1.43 -7.98 1.87
CA ASN A 272 1.12 -9.13 2.73
C ASN A 272 2.36 -9.54 3.53
N LEU A 273 2.35 -9.23 4.81
CA LEU A 273 3.45 -9.47 5.74
C LEU A 273 3.03 -10.49 6.80
N SER A 274 3.75 -11.59 6.91
CA SER A 274 3.39 -12.70 7.80
C SER A 274 4.61 -13.35 8.41
N LYS A 275 4.57 -13.62 9.71
CA LYS A 275 5.55 -14.40 10.48
C LYS A 275 6.96 -13.81 10.62
N GLY A 276 7.22 -12.60 10.17
CA GLY A 276 8.53 -11.94 10.22
C GLY A 276 8.49 -10.66 11.03
N GLU A 277 9.40 -9.74 10.72
CA GLU A 277 9.42 -8.40 11.28
C GLU A 277 9.76 -7.34 10.23
N ALA A 278 9.27 -6.13 10.46
CA ALA A 278 9.65 -4.91 9.76
C ALA A 278 10.02 -3.84 10.81
N CYS A 279 11.19 -3.25 10.67
CA CYS A 279 11.66 -2.20 11.56
C CYS A 279 12.29 -1.09 10.73
N THR A 280 11.80 0.14 10.88
CA THR A 280 12.24 1.29 10.08
C THR A 280 12.22 1.01 8.57
N ALA A 281 11.23 0.24 8.12
CA ALA A 281 11.12 -0.21 6.75
C ALA A 281 10.12 0.62 5.94
N PHE A 282 10.45 0.86 4.67
CA PHE A 282 9.53 1.34 3.66
C PHE A 282 9.09 0.17 2.78
N CYS A 283 7.92 -0.35 3.02
CA CYS A 283 7.32 -1.40 2.21
C CYS A 283 6.40 -0.76 1.16
N GLY A 284 6.89 -0.58 -0.06
CA GLY A 284 6.10 -0.08 -1.17
C GLY A 284 4.94 -1.00 -1.54
N PRO A 285 4.04 -0.59 -2.43
CA PRO A 285 2.90 -1.39 -2.83
C PRO A 285 3.29 -2.81 -3.27
N PHE A 286 2.44 -3.79 -2.95
CA PHE A 286 2.63 -5.22 -3.26
C PHE A 286 3.87 -5.88 -2.64
N THR A 287 4.38 -5.38 -1.53
CA THR A 287 5.44 -6.05 -0.77
C THR A 287 4.90 -7.32 -0.12
N ILE A 288 5.54 -8.46 -0.38
CA ILE A 288 5.15 -9.76 0.19
C ILE A 288 6.30 -10.36 0.99
N SER A 289 6.05 -10.66 2.25
CA SER A 289 7.00 -11.34 3.14
C SER A 289 6.27 -12.39 3.99
N LEU A 290 6.55 -13.67 3.75
CA LEU A 290 5.81 -14.80 4.34
C LEU A 290 6.68 -15.72 5.21
N SER A 291 7.93 -15.37 5.45
CA SER A 291 8.89 -16.23 6.16
C SER A 291 9.13 -15.79 7.60
N LYS A 292 9.20 -16.74 8.54
CA LYS A 292 9.61 -16.48 9.94
C LYS A 292 11.00 -15.85 10.11
N LYS A 293 11.86 -16.00 9.12
CA LYS A 293 13.22 -15.45 9.11
C LYS A 293 13.33 -14.14 8.34
N ALA A 294 12.20 -13.62 7.84
CA ALA A 294 12.21 -12.35 7.12
C ALA A 294 12.38 -11.19 8.09
N GLN A 295 13.41 -10.40 7.84
CA GLN A 295 13.69 -9.14 8.53
C GLN A 295 13.77 -8.04 7.48
N LEU A 296 12.80 -7.13 7.50
CA LEU A 296 12.76 -5.96 6.62
C LEU A 296 13.22 -4.76 7.45
N THR A 297 14.49 -4.40 7.32
CA THR A 297 15.08 -3.36 8.16
C THR A 297 15.80 -2.31 7.34
N ASN A 298 15.68 -1.04 7.73
CA ASN A 298 16.43 0.09 7.17
C ASN A 298 16.51 0.09 5.63
N GLY A 299 15.41 -0.21 4.95
CA GLY A 299 15.39 -0.35 3.50
C GLY A 299 14.07 0.00 2.85
N MET A 300 14.11 0.26 1.54
CA MET A 300 12.92 0.41 0.70
C MET A 300 12.69 -0.89 -0.07
N TYR A 301 11.49 -1.41 0.03
CA TYR A 301 11.04 -2.64 -0.64
C TYR A 301 9.90 -2.29 -1.58
N GLY A 302 9.89 -2.83 -2.77
CA GLY A 302 8.89 -2.46 -3.77
C GLY A 302 8.57 -3.57 -4.76
N LEU A 303 7.82 -3.21 -5.78
CA LEU A 303 7.34 -4.09 -6.82
C LEU A 303 8.50 -4.74 -7.61
N TYR A 304 8.37 -6.02 -7.95
CA TYR A 304 9.35 -6.82 -8.70
C TYR A 304 10.70 -7.08 -8.00
N ASN A 305 10.86 -6.75 -6.73
CA ASN A 305 12.00 -7.17 -5.94
C ASN A 305 11.81 -8.60 -5.45
N ASN A 306 12.82 -9.46 -5.65
CA ASN A 306 12.77 -10.85 -5.24
C ASN A 306 14.06 -11.25 -4.52
N PHE A 307 13.94 -11.63 -3.25
CA PHE A 307 15.05 -12.02 -2.39
C PHE A 307 14.92 -13.49 -2.00
N HIS A 308 15.93 -14.29 -2.33
CA HIS A 308 16.01 -15.70 -1.99
C HIS A 308 17.31 -16.04 -1.26
N GLY A 309 17.19 -16.67 -0.10
CA GLY A 309 18.30 -17.15 0.67
C GLY A 309 19.10 -16.03 1.37
N GLU A 310 20.34 -16.35 1.73
CA GLU A 310 21.27 -15.43 2.37
C GLU A 310 22.12 -14.71 1.31
N VAL A 311 22.17 -13.38 1.39
CA VAL A 311 22.98 -12.53 0.51
C VAL A 311 24.15 -11.99 1.31
N LEU A 312 25.37 -12.50 1.07
CA LEU A 312 26.59 -12.11 1.79
C LEU A 312 27.16 -10.77 1.35
N ARG A 313 26.82 -10.32 0.14
CA ARG A 313 27.20 -9.02 -0.40
C ARG A 313 25.95 -8.34 -0.95
N ASN A 314 25.78 -7.08 -0.62
CA ASN A 314 24.64 -6.26 -1.06
C ASN A 314 25.12 -5.19 -2.07
N PRO A 315 25.30 -5.53 -3.36
CA PRO A 315 25.65 -4.58 -4.38
C PRO A 315 24.47 -3.67 -4.71
N ASN A 316 24.76 -2.51 -5.28
CA ASN A 316 23.70 -1.68 -5.88
C ASN A 316 23.15 -2.38 -7.14
N MET A 317 22.04 -3.11 -6.97
CA MET A 317 21.39 -3.85 -8.05
C MET A 317 20.64 -2.96 -9.06
N ARG A 318 20.50 -1.66 -8.77
CA ARG A 318 19.92 -0.71 -9.71
C ARG A 318 20.69 -0.67 -11.04
N ASN A 319 22.01 -0.75 -10.98
CA ASN A 319 22.88 -0.71 -12.17
C ASN A 319 22.76 -1.95 -13.08
N LEU A 320 22.27 -3.07 -12.57
CA LEU A 320 22.07 -4.32 -13.31
C LEU A 320 20.68 -4.88 -12.95
N PRO A 321 19.59 -4.25 -13.44
CA PRO A 321 18.23 -4.65 -13.08
C PRO A 321 17.90 -6.06 -13.57
N PHE A 322 16.89 -6.68 -12.95
CA PHE A 322 16.40 -8.03 -13.25
C PHE A 322 17.44 -9.14 -13.08
N SER A 323 18.54 -8.88 -12.39
CA SER A 323 19.61 -9.86 -12.16
C SER A 323 19.28 -10.80 -11.00
N ARG A 324 19.97 -11.95 -10.98
CA ARG A 324 19.96 -12.90 -9.87
C ARG A 324 21.32 -12.98 -9.20
N LEU A 325 21.32 -12.95 -7.86
CA LEU A 325 22.48 -13.24 -7.04
C LEU A 325 22.42 -14.69 -6.54
N THR A 326 23.54 -15.40 -6.60
CA THR A 326 23.68 -16.75 -6.06
C THR A 326 25.02 -16.90 -5.36
N THR A 327 25.04 -17.28 -4.08
CA THR A 327 26.25 -17.51 -3.33
C THR A 327 26.60 -19.00 -3.33
N GLN A 328 27.84 -19.35 -3.66
CA GLN A 328 28.42 -20.69 -3.60
C GLN A 328 29.71 -20.65 -2.80
N GLY A 329 29.67 -21.16 -1.57
CA GLY A 329 30.77 -20.98 -0.61
C GLY A 329 30.96 -19.50 -0.28
N GLU A 330 32.16 -18.98 -0.48
CA GLU A 330 32.48 -17.55 -0.24
C GLU A 330 32.35 -16.68 -1.50
N THR A 331 31.93 -17.25 -2.63
CA THR A 331 31.83 -16.55 -3.91
C THR A 331 30.39 -16.24 -4.23
N THR A 332 30.10 -14.96 -4.49
CA THR A 332 28.81 -14.51 -4.98
C THR A 332 28.84 -14.31 -6.48
N TYR A 333 27.99 -15.03 -7.18
CA TYR A 333 27.80 -14.95 -8.63
C TYR A 333 26.64 -14.02 -8.96
N LEU A 334 26.81 -13.20 -9.97
CA LEU A 334 25.76 -12.35 -10.54
C LEU A 334 25.39 -12.87 -11.93
N VAL A 335 24.11 -13.11 -12.15
CA VAL A 335 23.54 -13.50 -13.45
C VAL A 335 22.71 -12.33 -13.97
N PRO A 336 23.25 -11.51 -14.90
CA PRO A 336 22.58 -10.31 -15.38
C PRO A 336 21.28 -10.64 -16.15
N ALA A 337 20.25 -9.81 -15.99
CA ALA A 337 18.97 -9.95 -16.69
C ALA A 337 18.29 -11.34 -16.57
N PHE A 338 18.68 -12.15 -15.59
CA PHE A 338 18.19 -13.52 -15.44
C PHE A 338 16.68 -13.56 -15.26
N ASN A 339 16.13 -12.69 -14.42
CA ASN A 339 14.71 -12.69 -14.11
C ASN A 339 13.82 -12.29 -15.29
N MET A 340 14.36 -11.61 -16.31
CA MET A 340 13.58 -11.19 -17.50
C MET A 340 12.95 -12.36 -18.25
N THR A 341 13.55 -13.54 -18.19
CA THR A 341 13.12 -14.74 -18.94
C THR A 341 12.59 -15.83 -18.01
N THR A 342 12.10 -15.48 -16.82
CA THR A 342 11.55 -16.45 -15.86
C THR A 342 10.04 -16.42 -15.81
N VAL A 343 9.44 -17.57 -15.56
CA VAL A 343 8.01 -17.71 -15.25
C VAL A 343 7.61 -16.84 -14.05
N ALA A 344 8.53 -16.65 -13.10
CA ALA A 344 8.25 -15.85 -11.91
C ALA A 344 7.95 -14.39 -12.26
N LEU A 345 8.76 -13.75 -13.12
CA LEU A 345 8.49 -12.39 -13.58
C LEU A 345 7.24 -12.33 -14.47
N TYR A 346 7.12 -13.26 -15.42
CA TYR A 346 5.94 -13.33 -16.30
C TYR A 346 4.64 -13.39 -15.51
N ARG A 347 4.58 -14.29 -14.53
CA ARG A 347 3.43 -14.35 -13.61
C ARG A 347 3.24 -13.07 -12.81
N ALA A 348 4.30 -12.44 -12.34
CA ALA A 348 4.19 -11.21 -11.58
C ALA A 348 3.60 -10.07 -12.42
N ILE A 349 4.06 -9.87 -13.66
CA ILE A 349 3.57 -8.85 -14.60
C ILE A 349 2.05 -9.00 -14.82
N HIS A 350 1.56 -10.21 -15.01
CA HIS A 350 0.14 -10.48 -15.28
C HIS A 350 -0.71 -10.61 -14.02
N LYS A 351 -0.11 -11.02 -12.90
CA LYS A 351 -0.79 -11.28 -11.65
C LYS A 351 -1.10 -9.99 -10.89
N TRP A 352 -0.11 -9.12 -10.71
CA TRP A 352 -0.24 -7.98 -9.81
C TRP A 352 -1.32 -6.99 -10.23
N PRO A 353 -1.49 -6.62 -11.51
CA PRO A 353 -2.61 -5.77 -11.90
C PRO A 353 -3.99 -6.37 -11.60
N ARG A 354 -4.12 -7.71 -11.69
CA ARG A 354 -5.37 -8.44 -11.39
C ARG A 354 -5.59 -8.66 -9.88
N HIS A 355 -4.55 -8.51 -9.08
CA HIS A 355 -4.58 -8.67 -7.62
C HIS A 355 -4.58 -7.33 -6.89
N ASP A 356 -4.82 -6.24 -7.60
CA ASP A 356 -5.18 -5.00 -6.96
C ASP A 356 -6.60 -5.14 -6.40
N MET A 357 -6.67 -5.36 -5.08
CA MET A 357 -7.91 -5.61 -4.37
C MET A 357 -8.55 -4.35 -3.82
N ARG A 358 -7.96 -3.18 -4.12
CA ARG A 358 -8.49 -1.91 -3.66
C ARG A 358 -9.75 -1.54 -4.42
N PRO A 359 -10.87 -1.26 -3.75
CA PRO A 359 -11.97 -0.58 -4.42
C PRO A 359 -11.52 0.82 -4.85
N GLN A 360 -12.09 1.33 -5.92
CA GLN A 360 -11.71 2.63 -6.49
C GLN A 360 -11.82 3.77 -5.46
N THR A 361 -12.77 3.67 -4.55
CA THR A 361 -13.01 4.63 -3.45
C THR A 361 -11.89 4.66 -2.41
N ALA A 362 -11.13 3.58 -2.27
CA ALA A 362 -10.03 3.43 -1.30
C ALA A 362 -8.63 3.41 -1.92
N ALA A 363 -8.52 3.57 -3.25
CA ALA A 363 -7.23 3.54 -3.95
C ALA A 363 -6.51 4.89 -3.84
N ARG A 364 -5.72 5.09 -2.78
CA ARG A 364 -4.98 6.33 -2.49
C ARG A 364 -3.58 6.34 -3.09
N SER A 365 -2.87 5.20 -3.01
CA SER A 365 -1.53 5.07 -3.58
C SER A 365 -1.62 4.77 -5.07
N ILE A 366 -0.86 5.50 -5.88
CA ILE A 366 -0.76 5.25 -7.33
C ILE A 366 0.18 4.07 -7.55
N VAL A 367 -0.21 3.14 -8.42
CA VAL A 367 0.63 1.99 -8.80
C VAL A 367 0.63 1.84 -10.31
N ASN A 368 1.76 2.15 -10.93
CA ASN A 368 2.00 1.84 -12.33
C ASN A 368 2.65 0.44 -12.43
N PHE A 369 2.04 -0.45 -13.19
CA PHE A 369 2.48 -1.83 -13.36
C PHE A 369 3.36 -2.06 -14.59
N ASP A 370 3.76 -1.01 -15.32
CA ASP A 370 4.64 -1.13 -16.48
C ASP A 370 6.03 -1.58 -16.05
N TRP A 371 6.36 -2.85 -16.26
CA TRP A 371 7.67 -3.41 -15.93
C TRP A 371 8.79 -2.87 -16.83
N LEU A 372 8.44 -2.50 -18.08
CA LEU A 372 9.28 -1.71 -18.98
C LEU A 372 8.70 -0.30 -19.08
N SER A 373 9.41 0.65 -18.54
CA SER A 373 9.07 2.07 -18.47
C SER A 373 10.32 2.90 -18.74
N PRO A 374 10.24 4.20 -18.99
CA PRO A 374 11.44 5.03 -19.14
C PRO A 374 12.42 4.87 -17.98
N PHE A 375 11.91 4.70 -16.74
CA PHE A 375 12.71 4.47 -15.55
C PHE A 375 13.52 3.16 -15.64
N SER A 376 12.88 2.03 -15.92
CA SER A 376 13.55 0.73 -15.97
C SER A 376 14.38 0.56 -17.24
N VAL A 377 13.95 1.14 -18.36
CA VAL A 377 14.64 1.05 -19.65
C VAL A 377 15.94 1.87 -19.64
N ASP A 378 15.96 3.04 -18.99
CA ASP A 378 17.19 3.81 -18.80
C ASP A 378 18.27 3.01 -18.04
N GLU A 379 17.86 2.31 -16.98
CA GLU A 379 18.78 1.41 -16.24
C GLU A 379 19.18 0.17 -17.07
N ILE A 380 18.30 -0.36 -17.92
CA ILE A 380 18.60 -1.46 -18.85
C ILE A 380 19.66 -1.01 -19.89
N ILE A 381 19.54 0.21 -20.44
CA ILE A 381 20.52 0.76 -21.38
C ILE A 381 21.90 0.85 -20.73
N LYS A 382 21.98 1.41 -19.52
CA LYS A 382 23.21 1.52 -18.75
C LYS A 382 23.77 0.14 -18.40
N ALA A 383 22.91 -0.78 -17.99
CA ALA A 383 23.30 -2.16 -17.66
C ALA A 383 23.91 -2.90 -18.85
N LYS A 384 23.30 -2.78 -20.03
CA LYS A 384 23.82 -3.35 -21.27
C LYS A 384 25.22 -2.79 -21.57
N GLN A 385 25.41 -1.47 -21.48
CA GLN A 385 26.70 -0.83 -21.67
C GLN A 385 27.75 -1.32 -20.69
N ILE A 386 27.41 -1.45 -19.39
CA ILE A 386 28.33 -2.01 -18.36
C ILE A 386 28.80 -3.41 -18.75
N LEU A 387 27.92 -4.28 -19.23
CA LEU A 387 28.30 -5.64 -19.65
C LEU A 387 29.18 -5.63 -20.91
N GLU A 388 28.89 -4.78 -21.88
CA GLU A 388 29.69 -4.59 -23.07
C GLU A 388 31.11 -4.07 -22.72
N ASP A 389 31.19 -3.05 -21.87
CA ASP A 389 32.48 -2.51 -21.37
C ASP A 389 33.30 -3.57 -20.61
N LEU A 390 32.67 -4.38 -19.77
CA LEU A 390 33.34 -5.47 -19.05
C LEU A 390 33.93 -6.50 -20.03
N ARG A 391 33.17 -6.85 -21.07
CA ARG A 391 33.65 -7.75 -22.14
C ARG A 391 34.85 -7.15 -22.88
N ASP A 392 34.75 -5.89 -23.29
CA ASP A 392 35.73 -5.20 -24.08
C ASP A 392 37.06 -4.97 -23.30
N ILE A 393 36.95 -4.65 -22.00
CA ILE A 393 38.12 -4.45 -21.11
C ILE A 393 38.82 -5.77 -20.77
N SER A 394 38.06 -6.83 -20.50
CA SER A 394 38.64 -8.11 -20.03
C SER A 394 38.92 -9.08 -21.17
N GLY A 395 38.45 -8.82 -22.39
CA GLY A 395 38.54 -9.67 -23.58
C GLY A 395 37.39 -10.69 -23.67
N GLU A 396 36.98 -11.00 -24.89
CA GLU A 396 35.85 -11.90 -25.20
C GLU A 396 36.08 -13.35 -24.73
N ASP A 397 37.34 -13.78 -24.63
CA ASP A 397 37.72 -15.14 -24.21
C ASP A 397 37.83 -15.30 -22.69
N ALA A 398 37.55 -14.25 -21.89
CA ALA A 398 37.62 -14.34 -20.45
C ALA A 398 36.52 -15.29 -19.92
N PRO A 399 36.83 -16.32 -19.11
CA PRO A 399 35.84 -17.26 -18.60
C PRO A 399 34.92 -16.64 -17.55
N ASN A 400 35.35 -15.58 -16.89
CA ASN A 400 34.62 -14.85 -15.87
C ASN A 400 35.01 -13.37 -15.87
N TYR A 401 34.04 -12.54 -15.51
CA TYR A 401 34.20 -11.10 -15.36
C TYR A 401 33.94 -10.69 -13.91
N SER A 402 34.64 -9.69 -13.41
CA SER A 402 34.47 -9.18 -12.06
C SER A 402 33.73 -7.85 -12.07
N TYR A 403 32.63 -7.75 -11.30
CA TYR A 403 31.89 -6.55 -11.12
C TYR A 403 31.63 -6.27 -9.62
N HIS A 404 32.30 -5.25 -9.06
CA HIS A 404 32.20 -4.88 -7.63
C HIS A 404 32.38 -6.06 -6.67
N GLY A 405 33.30 -6.97 -6.99
CA GLY A 405 33.60 -8.16 -6.19
C GLY A 405 32.64 -9.33 -6.39
N LEU A 406 31.71 -9.23 -7.34
CA LEU A 406 30.88 -10.30 -7.82
C LEU A 406 31.48 -10.94 -9.06
N ILE A 407 31.19 -12.21 -9.30
CA ILE A 407 31.64 -12.94 -10.48
C ILE A 407 30.48 -13.09 -11.48
N ILE A 408 30.69 -12.69 -12.72
CA ILE A 408 29.83 -12.94 -13.86
C ILE A 408 30.49 -13.94 -14.77
N ARG A 409 29.88 -15.09 -15.05
CA ARG A 409 30.41 -16.07 -16.00
C ARG A 409 30.25 -15.55 -17.43
N ALA A 410 31.15 -15.93 -18.35
CA ALA A 410 31.10 -15.49 -19.75
C ALA A 410 29.74 -15.76 -20.43
N ALA A 411 29.20 -16.96 -20.23
CA ALA A 411 27.87 -17.31 -20.77
C ALA A 411 26.74 -16.43 -20.19
N ASP A 412 26.81 -16.11 -18.89
CA ASP A 412 25.80 -15.30 -18.22
C ASP A 412 25.91 -13.83 -18.66
N LEU A 413 27.11 -13.31 -18.90
CA LEU A 413 27.33 -11.96 -19.43
C LEU A 413 26.73 -11.83 -20.84
N GLN A 414 27.06 -12.77 -21.74
CA GLN A 414 26.56 -12.75 -23.11
C GLN A 414 25.02 -12.87 -23.16
N LYS A 415 24.44 -13.77 -22.35
CA LYS A 415 22.99 -13.92 -22.24
C LYS A 415 22.34 -12.66 -21.66
N GLY A 416 22.99 -12.01 -20.68
CA GLY A 416 22.53 -10.74 -20.10
C GLY A 416 22.43 -9.63 -21.13
N ILE A 417 23.45 -9.45 -21.99
CA ILE A 417 23.43 -8.46 -23.09
C ILE A 417 22.24 -8.74 -24.04
N GLN A 418 22.04 -10.02 -24.42
CA GLN A 418 20.96 -10.41 -25.31
C GLN A 418 19.57 -10.15 -24.70
N ASN A 419 19.39 -10.47 -23.41
CA ASN A 419 18.14 -10.26 -22.70
C ASN A 419 17.80 -8.77 -22.55
N TYR A 420 18.80 -7.93 -22.26
CA TYR A 420 18.60 -6.48 -22.22
C TYR A 420 18.23 -5.94 -23.61
N ASP A 421 18.90 -6.34 -24.67
CA ASP A 421 18.56 -5.93 -26.04
C ASP A 421 17.17 -6.36 -26.46
N MET A 422 16.76 -7.57 -26.11
CA MET A 422 15.40 -8.08 -26.31
C MET A 422 14.36 -7.19 -25.61
N ALA A 423 14.59 -6.83 -24.33
CA ALA A 423 13.69 -5.96 -23.57
C ALA A 423 13.56 -4.56 -24.18
N LEU A 424 14.67 -3.96 -24.68
CA LEU A 424 14.64 -2.67 -25.37
C LEU A 424 13.77 -2.72 -26.62
N ARG A 425 13.86 -3.78 -27.43
CA ARG A 425 13.02 -3.94 -28.63
C ARG A 425 11.55 -4.13 -28.29
N ILE A 426 11.22 -4.95 -27.27
CA ILE A 426 9.85 -5.12 -26.80
C ILE A 426 9.27 -3.78 -26.34
N TYR A 427 10.04 -3.01 -25.57
CA TYR A 427 9.60 -1.70 -25.07
C TYR A 427 9.28 -0.72 -26.22
N MET A 428 10.22 -0.54 -27.17
CA MET A 428 10.03 0.40 -28.27
C MET A 428 8.82 0.06 -29.13
N GLY A 429 8.64 -1.23 -29.47
CA GLY A 429 7.47 -1.66 -30.23
C GLY A 429 6.16 -1.42 -29.48
N ALA A 430 6.10 -1.76 -28.19
CA ALA A 430 4.90 -1.55 -27.38
C ALA A 430 4.52 -0.07 -27.26
N VAL A 431 5.50 0.84 -27.15
CA VAL A 431 5.23 2.28 -27.11
C VAL A 431 4.73 2.78 -28.47
N ILE A 432 5.34 2.37 -29.59
CA ILE A 432 4.87 2.73 -30.94
C ILE A 432 3.44 2.23 -31.16
N GLU A 433 3.16 0.93 -30.91
CA GLU A 433 1.81 0.35 -31.03
C GLU A 433 0.77 1.12 -30.20
N HIS A 434 1.17 1.63 -29.03
CA HIS A 434 0.28 2.43 -28.20
C HIS A 434 0.01 3.80 -28.79
N ILE A 435 1.05 4.52 -29.24
CA ILE A 435 0.92 5.88 -29.77
C ILE A 435 0.17 5.90 -31.10
N GLN A 436 0.40 4.92 -31.98
CA GLN A 436 -0.30 4.82 -33.27
C GLN A 436 -1.84 4.78 -33.15
N LYS A 437 -2.38 4.36 -31.99
CA LYS A 437 -3.83 4.38 -31.74
C LYS A 437 -4.41 5.78 -31.65
N TYR A 438 -3.60 6.77 -31.28
CA TYR A 438 -4.00 8.16 -31.03
C TYR A 438 -3.36 9.13 -32.00
N ASP A 439 -2.16 8.84 -32.48
CA ASP A 439 -1.38 9.59 -33.45
C ASP A 439 -0.74 8.63 -34.48
N PRO A 440 -1.46 8.29 -35.56
CA PRO A 440 -0.95 7.38 -36.60
C PRO A 440 0.29 7.88 -37.32
N ASP A 441 0.50 9.20 -37.37
CA ASP A 441 1.65 9.83 -38.05
C ASP A 441 2.91 9.82 -37.16
N LEU A 442 2.80 9.44 -35.90
CA LEU A 442 3.90 9.37 -34.90
C LEU A 442 4.71 10.67 -34.82
N CYS A 443 3.98 11.78 -34.71
CA CYS A 443 4.57 13.11 -34.71
C CYS A 443 5.64 13.28 -33.63
N GLU A 444 6.68 14.04 -33.98
CA GLU A 444 7.69 14.45 -33.00
C GLU A 444 7.03 15.20 -31.83
N PRO A 445 7.34 14.86 -30.59
CA PRO A 445 6.81 15.57 -29.42
C PRO A 445 7.15 17.07 -29.47
N THR A 446 6.15 17.91 -29.23
CA THR A 446 6.32 19.38 -29.21
C THR A 446 6.74 19.93 -27.84
N THR A 447 6.79 19.08 -26.80
CA THR A 447 7.18 19.42 -25.43
C THR A 447 8.44 18.67 -25.04
N ASN A 448 9.18 19.22 -24.06
CA ASN A 448 10.33 18.55 -23.46
C ASN A 448 10.00 17.91 -22.11
N THR A 449 8.77 18.04 -21.61
CA THR A 449 8.34 17.42 -20.37
C THR A 449 8.28 15.90 -20.54
N GLY A 450 9.13 15.19 -19.88
CA GLY A 450 9.34 13.75 -20.06
C GLY A 450 10.79 13.39 -20.38
N MET A 451 11.55 14.35 -20.94
CA MET A 451 12.98 14.16 -21.25
C MET A 451 13.85 13.96 -19.99
N GLY A 452 14.98 13.29 -20.18
CA GLY A 452 16.00 13.12 -19.15
C GLY A 452 15.73 11.93 -18.23
N GLN A 453 16.15 12.05 -16.97
CA GLN A 453 16.04 10.96 -15.98
C GLN A 453 14.61 10.81 -15.49
N TRP A 454 14.25 9.57 -15.21
CA TRP A 454 12.99 9.18 -14.59
C TRP A 454 13.22 8.60 -13.21
N ASP A 455 12.17 8.66 -12.40
CA ASP A 455 12.14 8.03 -11.09
C ASP A 455 10.86 7.21 -10.88
N ASN A 456 10.90 6.37 -9.86
CA ASN A 456 9.77 5.61 -9.35
C ASN A 456 9.49 6.03 -7.92
N LEU A 457 8.56 6.95 -7.75
CA LEU A 457 8.14 7.43 -6.44
C LEU A 457 7.11 6.44 -5.84
N ALA A 458 7.61 5.28 -5.41
CA ALA A 458 6.85 4.19 -4.79
C ALA A 458 5.56 3.80 -5.56
N GLY A 459 5.68 3.63 -6.88
CA GLY A 459 4.59 3.24 -7.77
C GLY A 459 4.19 4.32 -8.79
N LEU A 460 4.47 5.58 -8.55
CA LEU A 460 4.32 6.66 -9.53
C LEU A 460 5.60 6.78 -10.35
N LEU A 461 5.51 6.47 -11.64
CA LEU A 461 6.59 6.68 -12.61
C LEU A 461 6.50 8.11 -13.16
N LEU A 462 7.57 8.88 -13.01
CA LEU A 462 7.58 10.28 -13.41
C LEU A 462 8.98 10.76 -13.85
N PRO A 463 9.06 11.81 -14.72
CA PRO A 463 10.30 12.50 -14.96
C PRO A 463 10.85 13.17 -13.70
N VAL A 464 12.15 13.12 -13.47
CA VAL A 464 12.80 13.82 -12.33
C VAL A 464 12.57 15.33 -12.37
N SER A 465 12.34 15.92 -13.56
CA SER A 465 11.95 17.32 -13.69
C SER A 465 10.63 17.63 -12.98
N GLU A 466 9.61 16.78 -13.17
CA GLU A 466 8.31 16.92 -12.54
C GLU A 466 8.40 16.73 -11.01
N GLU A 467 9.20 15.76 -10.57
CA GLU A 467 9.43 15.54 -9.15
C GLU A 467 10.08 16.76 -8.48
N ARG A 468 11.09 17.34 -9.12
CA ARG A 468 11.74 18.57 -8.62
C ARG A 468 10.78 19.76 -8.62
N GLN A 469 9.93 19.86 -9.64
CA GLN A 469 8.93 20.93 -9.69
C GLN A 469 7.95 20.83 -8.51
N ILE A 470 7.48 19.61 -8.17
CA ILE A 470 6.65 19.40 -6.97
C ILE A 470 7.37 19.90 -5.71
N VAL A 471 8.65 19.59 -5.54
CA VAL A 471 9.43 20.02 -4.39
C VAL A 471 9.52 21.54 -4.31
N GLU A 472 9.77 22.23 -5.41
CA GLU A 472 9.82 23.69 -5.46
C GLU A 472 8.43 24.31 -5.22
N ASP A 473 7.37 23.75 -5.84
CA ASP A 473 5.99 24.22 -5.67
C ASP A 473 5.49 24.08 -4.22
N ILE A 474 5.99 23.08 -3.48
CA ILE A 474 5.72 22.93 -2.04
C ILE A 474 6.46 24.01 -1.26
N LYS A 475 7.72 24.29 -1.58
CA LYS A 475 8.55 25.24 -0.87
C LYS A 475 8.12 26.70 -1.11
N ASP A 476 7.70 27.04 -2.30
CA ASP A 476 7.24 28.39 -2.65
C ASP A 476 5.76 28.63 -2.29
N GLY A 477 5.03 27.59 -1.86
CA GLY A 477 3.63 27.66 -1.44
C GLY A 477 2.63 27.59 -2.60
N THR A 478 3.04 27.22 -3.81
CA THR A 478 2.12 26.96 -4.94
C THR A 478 1.25 25.73 -4.64
N LEU A 479 1.83 24.69 -4.02
CA LEU A 479 1.11 23.56 -3.46
C LEU A 479 0.91 23.81 -1.96
N GLU A 480 -0.26 24.35 -1.58
CA GLU A 480 -0.55 24.84 -0.24
C GLU A 480 -0.99 23.78 0.77
N SER A 481 -1.28 22.55 0.33
CA SER A 481 -1.82 21.50 1.20
C SER A 481 -1.43 20.10 0.73
N ILE A 482 -1.53 19.12 1.66
CA ILE A 482 -1.35 17.70 1.32
C ILE A 482 -2.28 17.27 0.17
N ASP A 483 -3.55 17.68 0.19
CA ASP A 483 -4.50 17.34 -0.88
C ASP A 483 -4.11 17.94 -2.24
N ALA A 484 -3.49 19.12 -2.27
CA ALA A 484 -2.98 19.71 -3.50
C ALA A 484 -1.81 18.88 -4.05
N ILE A 485 -0.91 18.40 -3.19
CA ILE A 485 0.20 17.52 -3.56
C ILE A 485 -0.34 16.20 -4.12
N LEU A 486 -1.31 15.57 -3.46
CA LEU A 486 -1.90 14.32 -3.90
C LEU A 486 -2.59 14.46 -5.26
N ARG A 487 -3.32 15.56 -5.49
CA ARG A 487 -3.90 15.86 -6.82
C ARG A 487 -2.83 16.00 -7.90
N ARG A 488 -1.72 16.66 -7.58
CA ARG A 488 -0.59 16.81 -8.52
C ARG A 488 0.00 15.46 -8.92
N PHE A 489 0.12 14.51 -8.01
CA PHE A 489 0.54 13.14 -8.34
C PHE A 489 -0.42 12.46 -9.32
N VAL A 490 -1.73 12.63 -9.15
CA VAL A 490 -2.75 12.07 -10.06
C VAL A 490 -2.65 12.71 -11.45
N GLU A 491 -2.46 14.02 -11.54
CA GLU A 491 -2.26 14.73 -12.80
C GLU A 491 -1.03 14.22 -13.57
N ILE A 492 0.10 14.07 -12.88
CA ILE A 492 1.33 13.53 -13.47
C ILE A 492 1.12 12.09 -13.95
N HIS A 493 0.41 11.27 -13.19
CA HIS A 493 0.09 9.90 -13.59
C HIS A 493 -0.79 9.86 -14.84
N ALA A 494 -1.76 10.77 -14.96
CA ALA A 494 -2.60 10.88 -16.14
C ALA A 494 -1.80 11.23 -17.40
N GLU A 495 -0.73 12.03 -17.26
CA GLU A 495 0.16 12.42 -18.35
C GLU A 495 1.27 11.40 -18.66
N TYR A 496 1.34 10.28 -17.93
CA TYR A 496 2.42 9.30 -18.02
C TYR A 496 2.72 8.86 -19.46
N ARG A 497 1.71 8.58 -20.27
CA ARG A 497 1.90 8.11 -21.68
C ARG A 497 2.46 9.20 -22.58
N ASN A 498 2.07 10.45 -22.36
CA ASN A 498 2.61 11.60 -23.08
C ASN A 498 4.09 11.79 -22.73
N TYR A 499 4.44 11.78 -21.44
CA TYR A 499 5.84 11.87 -21.00
C TYR A 499 6.67 10.67 -21.48
N GLN A 500 6.09 9.47 -21.49
CA GLN A 500 6.74 8.27 -22.02
C GLN A 500 7.09 8.44 -23.50
N TRP A 501 6.20 9.01 -24.33
CA TRP A 501 6.47 9.26 -25.73
C TRP A 501 7.59 10.29 -25.93
N VAL A 502 7.56 11.38 -25.19
CA VAL A 502 8.62 12.41 -25.21
C VAL A 502 9.99 11.80 -24.92
N TRP A 503 10.09 10.85 -23.98
CA TRP A 503 11.33 10.16 -23.67
C TRP A 503 11.73 9.13 -24.72
N THR A 504 10.75 8.40 -25.25
CA THR A 504 10.99 7.24 -26.12
C THR A 504 11.32 7.65 -27.55
N TYR A 505 10.74 8.73 -28.05
CA TYR A 505 10.95 9.17 -29.43
C TYR A 505 12.44 9.37 -29.78
N PRO A 506 13.21 10.21 -29.09
CA PRO A 506 14.63 10.39 -29.39
C PRO A 506 15.46 9.12 -29.08
N PHE A 507 15.03 8.28 -28.12
CA PHE A 507 15.67 7.02 -27.87
C PHE A 507 15.56 6.08 -29.07
N ILE A 508 14.39 5.98 -29.71
CA ILE A 508 14.17 5.20 -30.95
C ILE A 508 15.07 5.71 -32.07
N LEU A 509 15.09 7.03 -32.30
CA LEU A 509 15.93 7.63 -33.34
C LEU A 509 17.41 7.26 -33.14
N ASN A 510 17.91 7.42 -31.93
CA ASN A 510 19.30 7.08 -31.60
C ASN A 510 19.59 5.59 -31.74
N TYR A 511 18.72 4.71 -31.24
CA TYR A 511 18.90 3.26 -31.25
C TYR A 511 18.95 2.69 -32.68
N TYR A 512 18.14 3.22 -33.60
CA TYR A 512 18.08 2.78 -35.00
C TYR A 512 18.88 3.65 -35.96
N GLY A 513 19.48 4.75 -35.51
CA GLY A 513 20.24 5.69 -36.35
C GLY A 513 19.36 6.45 -37.36
N LEU A 514 18.13 6.78 -36.97
CA LEU A 514 17.15 7.49 -37.77
C LEU A 514 17.24 9.00 -37.53
N SER A 515 16.93 9.80 -38.56
CA SER A 515 16.80 11.26 -38.45
C SER A 515 15.38 11.70 -38.11
N GLU A 516 14.39 10.90 -38.47
CA GLU A 516 12.96 11.06 -38.19
C GLU A 516 12.32 9.68 -38.14
N LEU A 517 11.16 9.56 -37.53
CA LEU A 517 10.41 8.29 -37.43
C LEU A 517 9.29 8.30 -38.49
N THR A 518 9.46 7.50 -39.55
CA THR A 518 8.42 7.34 -40.56
C THR A 518 7.48 6.14 -40.21
N PRO A 519 6.27 6.06 -40.79
CA PRO A 519 5.40 4.90 -40.63
C PRO A 519 6.08 3.57 -41.06
N ALA A 520 6.92 3.59 -42.08
CA ALA A 520 7.68 2.41 -42.52
C ALA A 520 8.74 1.99 -41.50
N ASP A 521 9.39 2.96 -40.84
CA ASP A 521 10.32 2.66 -39.73
C ASP A 521 9.57 2.07 -38.53
N ALA A 522 8.38 2.61 -38.23
CA ALA A 522 7.52 2.09 -37.16
C ALA A 522 7.14 0.63 -37.42
N ASP A 523 6.68 0.29 -38.64
CA ASP A 523 6.35 -1.10 -38.99
C ASP A 523 7.57 -2.03 -38.85
N MET A 524 8.75 -1.59 -39.30
CA MET A 524 10.01 -2.33 -39.12
C MET A 524 10.34 -2.56 -37.62
N ILE A 525 10.13 -1.55 -36.78
CA ILE A 525 10.42 -1.64 -35.34
C ILE A 525 9.43 -2.57 -34.65
N ILE A 526 8.16 -2.49 -35.01
CA ILE A 526 7.10 -3.39 -34.52
C ILE A 526 7.43 -4.85 -34.90
N ASP A 527 7.82 -5.12 -36.15
CA ASP A 527 8.23 -6.46 -36.58
C ASP A 527 9.39 -7.01 -35.77
N LYS A 528 10.39 -6.17 -35.45
CA LYS A 528 11.51 -6.55 -34.59
C LYS A 528 11.09 -6.80 -33.14
N ALA A 529 10.14 -6.00 -32.64
CA ALA A 529 9.57 -6.17 -31.30
C ALA A 529 8.76 -7.47 -31.20
N LEU A 530 7.95 -7.79 -32.21
CA LEU A 530 7.21 -9.06 -32.28
C LEU A 530 8.14 -10.27 -32.27
N LYS A 531 9.25 -10.23 -33.02
CA LYS A 531 10.29 -11.27 -32.98
C LYS A 531 10.92 -11.38 -31.58
N ALA A 532 11.21 -10.24 -30.95
CA ALA A 532 11.75 -10.23 -29.59
C ALA A 532 10.75 -10.78 -28.59
N ARG A 533 9.45 -10.47 -28.72
CA ARG A 533 8.37 -10.99 -27.88
C ARG A 533 8.21 -12.51 -28.03
N ARG A 534 8.24 -13.05 -29.26
CA ARG A 534 8.26 -14.49 -29.51
C ARG A 534 9.45 -15.19 -28.83
N ASN A 535 10.65 -14.64 -28.97
CA ASN A 535 11.82 -15.18 -28.29
C ASN A 535 11.65 -15.14 -26.75
N TRP A 536 11.07 -14.08 -26.21
CA TRP A 536 10.79 -13.93 -24.80
C TRP A 536 9.81 -15.00 -24.29
N THR A 537 8.70 -15.23 -25.01
CA THR A 537 7.71 -16.25 -24.65
C THR A 537 8.27 -17.68 -24.75
N GLU A 538 9.16 -17.95 -25.74
CA GLU A 538 9.86 -19.22 -25.83
C GLU A 538 10.82 -19.46 -24.65
N GLU A 539 11.55 -18.46 -24.20
CA GLU A 539 12.43 -18.59 -23.02
C GLU A 539 11.64 -18.85 -21.74
N ILE A 540 10.50 -18.14 -21.57
CA ILE A 540 9.59 -18.37 -20.45
C ILE A 540 8.99 -19.78 -20.50
N SER A 541 8.64 -20.28 -21.69
CA SER A 541 8.15 -21.64 -21.86
C SER A 541 9.20 -22.69 -21.46
N ARG A 542 10.48 -22.47 -21.78
CA ARG A 542 11.58 -23.35 -21.35
C ARG A 542 11.80 -23.33 -19.84
N ASP A 543 11.70 -22.15 -19.21
CA ASP A 543 11.80 -22.02 -17.76
C ASP A 543 10.60 -22.72 -17.07
N ALA A 544 9.40 -22.61 -17.63
CA ALA A 544 8.19 -23.32 -17.16
C ALA A 544 8.34 -24.84 -17.22
N GLU A 545 8.89 -25.35 -18.33
CA GLU A 545 9.18 -26.78 -18.46
C GLU A 545 10.17 -27.24 -17.40
N THR A 546 11.21 -26.43 -17.13
CA THR A 546 12.19 -26.71 -16.08
C THR A 546 11.53 -26.73 -14.70
N GLU A 547 10.64 -25.77 -14.39
CA GLU A 547 9.88 -25.75 -13.13
C GLU A 547 8.98 -26.98 -13.00
N TYR A 548 8.35 -27.43 -14.08
CA TYR A 548 7.53 -28.63 -14.10
C TYR A 548 8.37 -29.89 -13.81
N GLN A 549 9.50 -30.06 -14.49
CA GLN A 549 10.42 -31.19 -14.26
C GLN A 549 10.97 -31.21 -12.82
N LEU A 550 11.11 -30.06 -12.20
CA LEU A 550 11.53 -29.92 -10.79
C LEU A 550 10.36 -30.11 -9.80
N GLY A 551 9.13 -30.38 -10.29
CA GLY A 551 7.94 -30.55 -9.46
C GLY A 551 7.44 -29.28 -8.77
N LYS A 552 7.81 -28.11 -9.28
CA LYS A 552 7.37 -26.81 -8.74
C LYS A 552 5.98 -26.38 -9.23
N ILE A 553 5.59 -26.86 -10.41
CA ILE A 553 4.26 -26.64 -11.00
C ILE A 553 3.70 -27.97 -11.48
N ASP A 554 2.38 -28.11 -11.50
CA ASP A 554 1.70 -29.28 -12.04
C ASP A 554 1.42 -29.16 -13.55
N HIS A 555 0.92 -30.22 -14.15
CA HIS A 555 0.66 -30.29 -15.59
C HIS A 555 -0.44 -29.32 -16.05
N GLU A 556 -1.47 -29.10 -15.24
CA GLU A 556 -2.57 -28.17 -15.56
C GLU A 556 -2.09 -26.71 -15.52
N ALA A 557 -1.26 -26.36 -14.53
CA ALA A 557 -0.63 -25.05 -14.45
C ALA A 557 0.31 -24.79 -15.64
N LEU A 558 1.05 -25.81 -16.10
CA LEU A 558 1.93 -25.71 -17.28
C LEU A 558 1.10 -25.49 -18.56
N LYS A 559 0.03 -26.26 -18.76
CA LYS A 559 -0.88 -26.11 -19.91
C LYS A 559 -1.55 -24.73 -19.94
N ALA A 560 -2.04 -24.26 -18.78
CA ALA A 560 -2.65 -22.95 -18.67
C ALA A 560 -1.67 -21.82 -19.03
N LEU A 561 -0.40 -21.97 -18.62
CA LEU A 561 0.65 -21.03 -18.98
C LEU A 561 0.93 -21.03 -20.47
N TRP A 562 1.07 -22.20 -21.10
CA TRP A 562 1.28 -22.28 -22.55
C TRP A 562 0.13 -21.66 -23.35
N ALA A 563 -1.11 -21.94 -22.99
CA ALA A 563 -2.27 -21.31 -23.62
C ALA A 563 -2.25 -19.78 -23.50
N HIS A 564 -1.73 -19.26 -22.40
CA HIS A 564 -1.60 -17.82 -22.19
C HIS A 564 -0.45 -17.21 -23.01
N LEU A 565 0.67 -17.92 -23.14
CA LEU A 565 1.82 -17.50 -23.96
C LEU A 565 1.48 -17.53 -25.46
N ASP A 566 0.72 -18.51 -25.92
CA ASP A 566 0.23 -18.61 -27.31
C ASP A 566 -0.66 -17.41 -27.66
N HIS A 567 -1.54 -17.01 -26.75
CA HIS A 567 -2.38 -15.80 -26.95
C HIS A 567 -1.58 -14.49 -27.05
N GLU A 568 -0.44 -14.37 -26.37
CA GLU A 568 0.42 -13.19 -26.51
C GLU A 568 1.18 -13.12 -27.82
N THR A 569 1.35 -14.26 -28.48
CA THR A 569 1.97 -14.33 -29.82
C THR A 569 0.96 -14.24 -30.95
N ASP A 570 -0.34 -14.51 -30.68
CA ASP A 570 -1.43 -14.52 -31.65
C ASP A 570 -2.18 -13.18 -31.80
N ILE A 571 -1.69 -12.08 -31.20
CA ILE A 571 -2.27 -10.72 -31.40
C ILE A 571 -1.95 -10.21 -32.83
N GLU A 572 -2.04 -11.06 -33.83
CA GLU A 572 -1.98 -10.77 -35.26
C GLU A 572 -3.34 -10.93 -35.97
N ASN A 573 -4.49 -11.04 -35.25
CA ASN A 573 -5.81 -11.11 -35.91
C ASN A 573 -6.82 -10.15 -35.27
#